data_ef21dfdfc46fc6bd8ca7828155c1a877
#
_entry.id   ef21dfdfc46fc6bd8ca7828155c1a877
#
_cell.length_a   1.000
_cell.length_b   1.000
_cell.length_c   1.000
_cell.angle_alpha   90.00
_cell.angle_beta   90.00
_cell.angle_gamma   90.00
#
_symmetry.space_group_name_H-M   'P 1'
#
loop_
_entity.id
_entity.type
_entity.pdbx_description
1 polymer ?
#
loop_
_entity_poly.entity_id
_entity_poly.type
_entity_poly.pdbx_seq_one_letter_code
_entity_poly.pdbx_strand_id
1 'polypeptide(L)'
;KRRLLCEEKWINTSLPTQIFRLPGIYGPGRSTLDSILKKNIKVIFKKDQVFSRVHVADIANAIIYLILNQNKFAFYKIINIADDNPCSQIEVIRYSYQLLRMQMPEQIDFEEAKKNLSPIALSFWEENRKVSNDLLCKTLGYQLIHKDYKSGLQNCLKHLKLTN
;
A
#
# COMPACT_ATOMS: atom_id res chain seq x y z
N LYS A 1 -10.76 12.88 8.54
CA LYS A 1 -11.23 13.40 9.85
C LYS A 1 -11.52 12.28 10.87
N ARG A 2 -12.38 11.26 10.59
CA ARG A 2 -12.73 10.21 11.59
C ARG A 2 -11.52 9.41 12.09
N ARG A 3 -10.56 9.04 11.23
CA ARG A 3 -9.37 8.28 11.63
C ARG A 3 -8.47 9.07 12.59
N LEU A 4 -8.24 10.36 12.35
CA LEU A 4 -7.47 11.22 13.25
C LEU A 4 -8.10 11.30 14.64
N LEU A 5 -9.43 11.46 14.73
CA LEU A 5 -10.14 11.44 16.00
C LEU A 5 -9.99 10.10 16.75
N CYS A 6 -9.95 8.98 16.03
CA CYS A 6 -9.66 7.68 16.65
C CYS A 6 -8.21 7.61 17.16
N GLU A 7 -7.24 8.06 16.37
CA GLU A 7 -5.82 8.12 16.78
C GLU A 7 -5.67 8.97 18.05
N GLU A 8 -6.26 10.17 18.08
CA GLU A 8 -6.23 11.07 19.23
C GLU A 8 -6.83 10.43 20.49
N LYS A 9 -7.98 9.75 20.35
CA LYS A 9 -8.59 9.03 21.47
C LYS A 9 -7.68 7.94 22.04
N TRP A 10 -7.02 7.16 21.19
CA TRP A 10 -6.09 6.13 21.62
C TRP A 10 -4.83 6.72 22.27
N ILE A 11 -4.24 7.78 21.68
CA ILE A 11 -3.05 8.44 22.20
C ILE A 11 -3.31 9.05 23.59
N ASN A 12 -4.54 9.49 23.85
CA ASN A 12 -4.95 10.11 25.11
C ASN A 12 -5.40 9.10 26.19
N THR A 13 -5.29 7.80 25.92
CA THR A 13 -5.49 6.78 26.95
C THR A 13 -4.26 6.70 27.87
N SER A 14 -4.44 6.09 29.05
CA SER A 14 -3.32 5.78 29.96
C SER A 14 -2.44 4.60 29.47
N LEU A 15 -2.85 3.94 28.37
CA LEU A 15 -2.13 2.79 27.83
C LEU A 15 -0.94 3.23 26.95
N PRO A 16 0.17 2.49 26.92
CA PRO A 16 1.28 2.74 26.02
C PRO A 16 0.87 2.36 24.57
N THR A 17 0.31 3.33 23.86
CA THR A 17 -0.28 3.12 22.53
C THR A 17 0.67 3.54 21.43
N GLN A 18 0.91 2.65 20.47
CA GLN A 18 1.64 2.92 19.23
C GLN A 18 0.71 2.76 18.02
N ILE A 19 0.71 3.75 17.15
CA ILE A 19 -0.16 3.81 15.97
C ILE A 19 0.67 3.55 14.73
N PHE A 20 0.25 2.56 13.93
CA PHE A 20 0.81 2.29 12.61
C PHE A 20 -0.10 2.88 11.53
N ARG A 21 0.43 3.83 10.76
CA ARG A 21 -0.26 4.37 9.59
C ARG A 21 0.16 3.60 8.35
N LEU A 22 -0.81 2.93 7.74
CA LEU A 22 -0.61 2.04 6.61
C LEU A 22 -1.23 2.67 5.35
N PRO A 23 -0.49 2.79 4.24
CA PRO A 23 -1.02 3.22 2.95
C PRO A 23 -1.81 2.10 2.27
N GLY A 24 -1.78 2.02 0.94
CA GLY A 24 -2.43 0.95 0.18
C GLY A 24 -1.84 -0.43 0.48
N ILE A 25 -2.56 -1.26 1.24
CA ILE A 25 -2.12 -2.61 1.62
C ILE A 25 -2.40 -3.58 0.48
N TYR A 26 -1.40 -4.38 0.10
CA TYR A 26 -1.54 -5.47 -0.86
C TYR A 26 -0.74 -6.71 -0.43
N GLY A 27 -1.05 -7.85 -1.06
CA GLY A 27 -0.38 -9.13 -0.82
C GLY A 27 -1.09 -10.27 -1.54
N PRO A 28 -0.70 -11.53 -1.32
CA PRO A 28 -1.37 -12.70 -1.89
C PRO A 28 -2.88 -12.69 -1.60
N GLY A 29 -3.70 -12.94 -2.63
CA GLY A 29 -5.16 -12.92 -2.56
C GLY A 29 -5.79 -11.53 -2.57
N ARG A 30 -5.00 -10.47 -2.43
CA ARG A 30 -5.44 -9.08 -2.48
C ARG A 30 -4.42 -8.20 -3.19
N SER A 31 -4.22 -8.44 -4.45
CA SER A 31 -3.29 -7.69 -5.29
C SER A 31 -3.95 -7.23 -6.59
N THR A 32 -3.23 -6.43 -7.36
CA THR A 32 -3.65 -6.05 -8.72
C THR A 32 -3.74 -7.28 -9.63
N LEU A 33 -2.89 -8.28 -9.42
CA LEU A 33 -2.96 -9.55 -10.17
C LEU A 33 -4.29 -10.25 -9.93
N ASP A 34 -4.72 -10.36 -8.66
CA ASP A 34 -6.01 -10.97 -8.30
C ASP A 34 -7.18 -10.22 -8.94
N SER A 35 -7.10 -8.88 -8.96
CA SER A 35 -8.14 -8.03 -9.53
C SER A 35 -8.25 -8.21 -11.06
N ILE A 36 -7.11 -8.35 -11.76
CA ILE A 36 -7.07 -8.63 -13.20
C ILE A 36 -7.68 -10.00 -13.50
N LEU A 37 -7.24 -11.04 -12.79
CA LEU A 37 -7.74 -12.40 -13.01
C LEU A 37 -9.24 -12.53 -12.74
N LYS A 38 -9.76 -11.80 -11.76
CA LYS A 38 -11.20 -11.70 -11.46
C LYS A 38 -11.96 -10.78 -12.41
N LYS A 39 -11.30 -10.17 -13.40
CA LYS A 39 -11.87 -9.18 -14.33
C LYS A 39 -12.55 -7.99 -13.61
N ASN A 40 -12.08 -7.67 -12.42
CA ASN A 40 -12.61 -6.60 -11.57
C ASN A 40 -11.61 -5.45 -11.43
N ILE A 41 -11.11 -4.95 -12.57
CA ILE A 41 -10.20 -3.82 -12.61
C ILE A 41 -10.61 -2.84 -13.70
N LYS A 42 -10.60 -1.56 -13.37
CA LYS A 42 -10.70 -0.47 -14.36
C LYS A 42 -9.31 0.12 -14.56
N VAL A 43 -8.89 0.22 -15.81
CA VAL A 43 -7.59 0.80 -16.18
C VAL A 43 -7.79 2.30 -16.33
N ILE A 44 -7.67 3.04 -15.22
CA ILE A 44 -7.88 4.49 -15.20
C ILE A 44 -6.51 5.18 -15.20
N PHE A 45 -6.34 6.15 -16.08
CA PHE A 45 -5.19 7.06 -16.11
C PHE A 45 -5.56 8.41 -15.50
N LYS A 46 -4.76 8.87 -14.56
CA LYS A 46 -4.80 10.24 -14.03
C LYS A 46 -3.39 10.78 -13.98
N LYS A 47 -3.17 11.91 -14.64
CA LYS A 47 -1.87 12.59 -14.66
C LYS A 47 -1.43 12.95 -13.24
N ASP A 48 -0.14 12.81 -12.97
CA ASP A 48 0.52 13.21 -11.71
C ASP A 48 -0.02 12.53 -10.45
N GLN A 49 -0.75 11.41 -10.61
CA GLN A 49 -1.26 10.67 -9.48
C GLN A 49 -0.18 9.75 -8.90
N VAL A 50 -0.02 9.81 -7.58
CA VAL A 50 0.95 8.99 -6.84
C VAL A 50 0.33 8.44 -5.56
N PHE A 51 0.57 7.15 -5.30
CA PHE A 51 0.19 6.48 -4.06
C PHE A 51 1.36 5.72 -3.45
N SER A 52 1.48 5.78 -2.14
CA SER A 52 2.30 4.84 -1.37
C SER A 52 1.54 3.54 -1.14
N ARG A 53 2.30 2.46 -1.04
CA ARG A 53 1.79 1.10 -0.79
C ARG A 53 2.63 0.42 0.27
N VAL A 54 2.17 -0.74 0.72
CA VAL A 54 2.94 -1.62 1.57
C VAL A 54 2.49 -3.07 1.36
N HIS A 55 3.44 -3.97 1.26
CA HIS A 55 3.15 -5.40 1.22
C HIS A 55 2.80 -5.92 2.61
N VAL A 56 1.82 -6.81 2.71
CA VAL A 56 1.34 -7.34 4.00
C VAL A 56 2.43 -8.00 4.84
N ALA A 57 3.42 -8.66 4.19
CA ALA A 57 4.55 -9.26 4.89
C ALA A 57 5.42 -8.20 5.59
N ASP A 58 5.61 -7.03 4.97
CA ASP A 58 6.37 -5.93 5.59
C ASP A 58 5.65 -5.33 6.78
N ILE A 59 4.31 -5.29 6.77
CA ILE A 59 3.53 -4.86 7.94
C ILE A 59 3.79 -5.80 9.12
N ALA A 60 3.62 -7.11 8.89
CA ALA A 60 3.78 -8.11 9.94
C ALA A 60 5.22 -8.12 10.49
N ASN A 61 6.22 -8.14 9.60
CA ASN A 61 7.61 -8.18 10.01
C ASN A 61 8.09 -6.89 10.66
N ALA A 62 7.62 -5.72 10.21
CA ALA A 62 7.93 -4.45 10.87
C ALA A 62 7.40 -4.40 12.30
N ILE A 63 6.18 -4.87 12.54
CA ILE A 63 5.61 -4.95 13.89
C ILE A 63 6.43 -5.89 14.77
N ILE A 64 6.76 -7.09 14.28
CA ILE A 64 7.60 -8.06 15.00
C ILE A 64 8.97 -7.43 15.31
N TYR A 65 9.60 -6.80 14.32
CA TYR A 65 10.88 -6.12 14.49
C TYR A 65 10.83 -5.06 15.60
N LEU A 66 9.80 -4.23 15.61
CA LEU A 66 9.63 -3.18 16.61
C LEU A 66 9.42 -3.74 18.01
N ILE A 67 8.64 -4.83 18.15
CA ILE A 67 8.42 -5.52 19.43
C ILE A 67 9.76 -6.08 19.96
N LEU A 68 10.51 -6.79 19.12
CA LEU A 68 11.76 -7.44 19.51
C LEU A 68 12.89 -6.43 19.83
N ASN A 69 12.80 -5.22 19.31
CA ASN A 69 13.81 -4.19 19.51
C ASN A 69 13.30 -2.99 20.34
N GLN A 70 12.16 -3.11 21.02
CA GLN A 70 11.53 -1.99 21.75
C GLN A 70 12.46 -1.30 22.75
N ASN A 71 13.42 -2.00 23.33
CA ASN A 71 14.39 -1.44 24.28
C ASN A 71 15.57 -0.71 23.62
N LYS A 72 15.70 -0.77 22.29
CA LYS A 72 16.80 -0.13 21.56
C LYS A 72 16.47 1.25 21.04
N PHE A 73 15.19 1.62 21.04
CA PHE A 73 14.70 2.84 20.41
C PHE A 73 13.87 3.66 21.37
N ALA A 74 13.85 4.98 21.16
CA ALA A 74 12.86 5.84 21.78
C ALA A 74 11.45 5.42 21.35
N PHE A 75 10.47 5.56 22.23
CA PHE A 75 9.09 5.26 21.91
C PHE A 75 8.49 6.32 20.98
N TYR A 76 8.11 5.91 19.78
CA TYR A 76 7.43 6.76 18.81
C TYR A 76 5.94 6.42 18.77
N LYS A 77 5.10 7.38 19.08
CA LYS A 77 3.63 7.18 19.11
C LYS A 77 3.04 6.83 17.75
N ILE A 78 3.62 7.34 16.66
CA ILE A 78 3.10 7.15 15.30
C ILE A 78 4.25 6.73 14.39
N ILE A 79 4.08 5.61 13.68
CA ILE A 79 5.04 5.09 12.70
C ILE A 79 4.29 4.82 11.39
N ASN A 80 4.80 5.36 10.29
CA ASN A 80 4.33 4.98 8.96
C ASN A 80 5.05 3.71 8.50
N ILE A 81 4.30 2.73 7.97
CA ILE A 81 4.87 1.54 7.32
C ILE A 81 4.47 1.58 5.85
N ALA A 82 5.42 1.92 5.00
CA ALA A 82 5.25 2.06 3.55
C ALA A 82 6.48 1.52 2.82
N ASP A 83 6.31 1.15 1.53
CA ASP A 83 7.45 0.84 0.66
C ASP A 83 8.22 2.11 0.24
N ASP A 84 9.35 1.91 -0.46
CA ASP A 84 10.26 3.00 -0.88
C ASP A 84 9.81 3.67 -2.18
N ASN A 85 8.78 3.13 -2.88
CA ASN A 85 8.43 3.55 -4.23
C ASN A 85 6.97 4.00 -4.39
N PRO A 86 6.61 5.20 -3.93
CA PRO A 86 5.32 5.80 -4.27
C PRO A 86 5.21 5.96 -5.80
N CYS A 87 4.19 5.38 -6.41
CA CYS A 87 4.00 5.38 -7.86
C CYS A 87 2.53 5.46 -8.25
N SER A 88 2.27 5.70 -9.54
CA SER A 88 0.90 5.78 -10.06
C SER A 88 0.20 4.42 -10.05
N GLN A 89 -1.13 4.44 -10.04
CA GLN A 89 -1.92 3.21 -10.15
C GLN A 89 -1.72 2.54 -11.52
N ILE A 90 -1.59 3.33 -12.58
CA ILE A 90 -1.42 2.80 -13.94
C ILE A 90 -0.10 2.05 -14.12
N GLU A 91 0.99 2.49 -13.44
CA GLU A 91 2.27 1.77 -13.47
C GLU A 91 2.15 0.38 -12.85
N VAL A 92 1.47 0.29 -11.72
CA VAL A 92 1.23 -1.00 -11.03
C VAL A 92 0.36 -1.93 -11.88
N ILE A 93 -0.69 -1.39 -12.51
CA ILE A 93 -1.57 -2.15 -13.40
C ILE A 93 -0.77 -2.66 -14.61
N ARG A 94 -0.02 -1.80 -15.28
CA ARG A 94 0.81 -2.17 -16.44
C ARG A 94 1.79 -3.29 -16.10
N TYR A 95 2.51 -3.15 -14.99
CA TYR A 95 3.43 -4.19 -14.55
C TYR A 95 2.72 -5.50 -14.21
N SER A 96 1.53 -5.44 -13.62
CA SER A 96 0.72 -6.64 -13.33
C SER A 96 0.30 -7.38 -14.61
N TYR A 97 -0.13 -6.67 -15.66
CA TYR A 97 -0.42 -7.26 -16.96
C TYR A 97 0.80 -7.91 -17.60
N GLN A 98 1.99 -7.26 -17.49
CA GLN A 98 3.25 -7.85 -17.97
C GLN A 98 3.58 -9.15 -17.23
N LEU A 99 3.46 -9.18 -15.89
CA LEU A 99 3.69 -10.39 -15.09
C LEU A 99 2.75 -11.55 -15.47
N LEU A 100 1.49 -11.24 -15.76
CA LEU A 100 0.49 -12.22 -16.17
C LEU A 100 0.62 -12.62 -17.65
N ARG A 101 1.49 -11.96 -18.45
CA ARG A 101 1.62 -12.11 -19.89
C ARG A 101 0.29 -11.90 -20.64
N MET A 102 -0.50 -10.95 -20.15
CA MET A 102 -1.79 -10.59 -20.73
C MET A 102 -1.71 -9.21 -21.39
N GLN A 103 -2.53 -9.01 -22.41
CA GLN A 103 -2.69 -7.69 -23.04
C GLN A 103 -3.50 -6.78 -22.10
N MET A 104 -2.95 -5.59 -21.81
CA MET A 104 -3.65 -4.59 -21.01
C MET A 104 -4.75 -3.94 -21.87
N PRO A 105 -5.99 -3.82 -21.35
CA PRO A 105 -7.05 -3.06 -22.01
C PRO A 105 -6.68 -1.59 -22.19
N GLU A 106 -7.42 -0.93 -23.06
CA GLU A 106 -7.29 0.51 -23.25
C GLU A 106 -7.56 1.25 -21.92
N GLN A 107 -6.76 2.28 -21.68
CA GLN A 107 -6.91 3.10 -20.49
C GLN A 107 -8.02 4.14 -20.68
N ILE A 108 -8.79 4.36 -19.62
CA ILE A 108 -9.84 5.36 -19.55
C ILE A 108 -9.27 6.60 -18.86
N ASP A 109 -9.50 7.78 -19.41
CA ASP A 109 -9.11 9.03 -18.73
C ASP A 109 -9.92 9.20 -17.43
N PHE A 110 -9.28 9.80 -16.43
CA PHE A 110 -9.93 10.01 -15.13
C PHE A 110 -11.18 10.88 -15.22
N GLU A 111 -11.17 11.92 -16.06
CA GLU A 111 -12.33 12.82 -16.23
C GLU A 111 -13.55 12.10 -16.81
N GLU A 112 -13.32 11.08 -17.62
CA GLU A 112 -14.38 10.21 -18.10
C GLU A 112 -14.80 9.20 -17.04
N ALA A 113 -13.83 8.53 -16.43
CA ALA A 113 -14.07 7.49 -15.44
C ALA A 113 -14.82 8.01 -14.20
N LYS A 114 -14.55 9.24 -13.76
CA LYS A 114 -15.14 9.82 -12.55
C LYS A 114 -16.66 9.90 -12.57
N LYS A 115 -17.27 10.00 -13.76
CA LYS A 115 -18.73 10.04 -13.93
C LYS A 115 -19.42 8.79 -13.40
N ASN A 116 -18.69 7.67 -13.37
CA ASN A 116 -19.18 6.34 -13.00
C ASN A 116 -18.47 5.78 -11.74
N LEU A 117 -17.72 6.59 -11.02
CA LEU A 117 -17.09 6.18 -9.77
C LEU A 117 -18.01 6.44 -8.57
N SER A 118 -17.97 5.53 -7.59
CA SER A 118 -18.65 5.77 -6.31
C SER A 118 -17.97 6.93 -5.55
N PRO A 119 -18.66 7.63 -4.64
CA PRO A 119 -18.06 8.70 -3.84
C PRO A 119 -16.80 8.28 -3.08
N ILE A 120 -16.77 7.03 -2.61
CA ILE A 120 -15.60 6.45 -1.92
C ILE A 120 -14.43 6.28 -2.89
N ALA A 121 -14.68 5.72 -4.08
CA ALA A 121 -13.67 5.57 -5.10
C ALA A 121 -13.16 6.94 -5.59
N LEU A 122 -14.03 7.91 -5.80
CA LEU A 122 -13.68 9.26 -6.22
C LEU A 122 -12.74 9.92 -5.19
N SER A 123 -13.07 9.85 -3.89
CA SER A 123 -12.23 10.43 -2.83
C SER A 123 -10.82 9.82 -2.78
N PHE A 124 -10.67 8.57 -3.22
CA PHE A 124 -9.36 7.93 -3.35
C PHE A 124 -8.54 8.52 -4.51
N TRP A 125 -9.20 8.90 -5.61
CA TRP A 125 -8.56 9.48 -6.78
C TRP A 125 -8.25 10.97 -6.66
N GLU A 126 -8.91 11.69 -5.76
CA GLU A 126 -8.70 13.13 -5.55
C GLU A 126 -7.42 13.46 -4.78
N GLU A 127 -6.88 12.52 -4.03
CA GLU A 127 -5.71 12.73 -3.19
C GLU A 127 -4.44 12.07 -3.76
N ASN A 128 -3.32 12.79 -3.73
CA ASN A 128 -1.98 12.25 -3.90
C ASN A 128 -1.39 11.94 -2.52
N ARG A 129 -0.93 10.71 -2.31
CA ARG A 129 -0.41 10.28 -1.01
C ARG A 129 0.99 9.69 -1.15
N LYS A 130 1.98 10.53 -0.91
CA LYS A 130 3.35 10.09 -0.65
C LYS A 130 3.55 9.99 0.86
N VAL A 131 3.85 8.80 1.34
CA VAL A 131 4.08 8.53 2.77
C VAL A 131 5.55 8.19 2.94
N SER A 132 6.26 8.95 3.79
CA SER A 132 7.64 8.63 4.15
C SER A 132 7.67 7.47 5.15
N ASN A 133 8.61 6.53 4.92
CA ASN A 133 8.96 5.47 5.85
C ASN A 133 10.30 5.71 6.55
N ASP A 134 10.87 6.92 6.45
CA ASP A 134 12.19 7.28 6.96
C ASP A 134 12.38 6.94 8.44
N LEU A 135 11.35 7.20 9.26
CA LEU A 135 11.41 6.84 10.67
C LEU A 135 11.61 5.33 10.84
N LEU A 136 10.83 4.51 10.16
CA LEU A 136 10.91 3.05 10.25
C LEU A 136 12.23 2.51 9.69
N CYS A 137 12.60 2.95 8.49
CA CYS A 137 13.72 2.34 7.76
C CYS A 137 15.07 2.97 8.08
N LYS A 138 15.16 4.32 8.18
CA LYS A 138 16.42 5.02 8.42
C LYS A 138 16.74 5.19 9.90
N THR A 139 15.74 5.55 10.72
CA THR A 139 15.96 5.80 12.15
C THR A 139 15.88 4.52 12.96
N LEU A 140 14.85 3.71 12.76
CA LEU A 140 14.66 2.46 13.50
C LEU A 140 15.36 1.25 12.85
N GLY A 141 15.88 1.37 11.63
CA GLY A 141 16.74 0.37 10.97
C GLY A 141 16.01 -0.84 10.41
N TYR A 142 14.67 -0.80 10.26
CA TYR A 142 13.94 -1.89 9.63
C TYR A 142 14.29 -2.01 8.14
N GLN A 143 14.54 -3.24 7.69
CA GLN A 143 14.81 -3.53 6.29
C GLN A 143 13.56 -4.11 5.62
N LEU A 144 13.02 -3.41 4.63
CA LEU A 144 11.87 -3.87 3.86
C LEU A 144 12.20 -5.17 3.10
N ILE A 145 11.31 -6.15 3.18
CA ILE A 145 11.35 -7.37 2.38
C ILE A 145 10.98 -7.05 0.93
N HIS A 146 9.96 -6.22 0.76
CA HIS A 146 9.47 -5.75 -0.53
C HIS A 146 9.61 -4.23 -0.62
N LYS A 147 10.76 -3.77 -1.12
CA LYS A 147 11.09 -2.35 -1.24
C LYS A 147 10.20 -1.58 -2.20
N ASP A 148 9.55 -2.28 -3.13
CA ASP A 148 8.67 -1.70 -4.13
C ASP A 148 7.53 -2.66 -4.53
N TYR A 149 6.55 -2.13 -5.26
CA TYR A 149 5.44 -2.94 -5.76
C TYR A 149 5.87 -4.05 -6.73
N LYS A 150 7.03 -3.93 -7.41
CA LYS A 150 7.49 -4.95 -8.36
C LYS A 150 7.90 -6.22 -7.62
N SER A 151 8.73 -6.09 -6.60
CA SER A 151 9.15 -7.21 -5.75
C SER A 151 7.96 -7.84 -5.03
N GLY A 152 7.03 -7.04 -4.51
CA GLY A 152 5.83 -7.53 -3.86
C GLY A 152 4.86 -8.25 -4.80
N LEU A 153 4.64 -7.74 -6.03
CA LEU A 153 3.79 -8.40 -7.02
C LEU A 153 4.42 -9.71 -7.54
N GLN A 154 5.74 -9.78 -7.65
CA GLN A 154 6.42 -11.05 -7.95
C GLN A 154 6.18 -12.10 -6.86
N ASN A 155 6.17 -11.69 -5.58
CA ASN A 155 5.78 -12.56 -4.48
C ASN A 155 4.32 -13.02 -4.61
N CYS A 156 3.39 -12.11 -4.88
CA CYS A 156 1.98 -12.44 -5.11
C CYS A 156 1.81 -13.45 -6.26
N LEU A 157 2.55 -13.27 -7.38
CA LEU A 157 2.50 -14.19 -8.52
C LEU A 157 2.99 -15.60 -8.17
N LYS A 158 4.04 -15.72 -7.36
CA LYS A 158 4.52 -17.04 -6.88
C LYS A 158 3.41 -17.76 -6.09
N HIS A 159 2.72 -17.06 -5.22
CA HIS A 159 1.61 -17.63 -4.46
C HIS A 159 0.43 -18.05 -5.34
N LEU A 160 0.08 -17.27 -6.36
CA LEU A 160 -0.96 -17.64 -7.33
C LEU A 160 -0.64 -18.95 -8.08
N LYS A 161 0.66 -19.20 -8.38
CA LYS A 161 1.09 -20.44 -9.06
C LYS A 161 1.13 -21.66 -8.16
N LEU A 162 1.17 -21.49 -6.85
CA LEU A 162 1.18 -22.57 -5.86
C LEU A 162 -0.26 -23.00 -5.49
N THR A 163 -1.25 -22.17 -5.77
CA THR A 163 -2.66 -22.40 -5.42
C THR A 163 -3.51 -22.88 -6.60
N ASN A 164 -2.94 -22.95 -7.81
CA ASN A 164 -3.53 -23.51 -9.03
C ASN A 164 -2.77 -24.78 -9.44
#